data_b461261e524be3be1f99946e1ec86340
#
_entry.id   b461261e524be3be1f99946e1ec86340
#
_cell.length_a   1.000
_cell.length_b   1.000
_cell.length_c   1.000
_cell.angle_alpha   90.00
_cell.angle_beta   90.00
_cell.angle_gamma   90.00
#
_symmetry.space_group_name_H-M   'P 1'
#
loop_
_entity.id
_entity.type
_entity.pdbx_description
1 polymer ?
#
loop_
_entity_poly.entity_id
_entity_poly.type
_entity_poly.pdbx_seq_one_letter_code
_entity_poly.pdbx_strand_id
1 'polypeptide(L)'
;ALLALPGMAGALLDEAQRSGRYARLAEIFHASRNFLYLGRGMHYAIAREGALKLKEIAYIHAEGYPAGEMKHGPIALIDEEWPTVVVAPQDRVYDKMVSQVEQIKARRGKVLAVASEGDAYLAGAADYVLPIPAANEFILPILAVLPLQLFAYEIARRKGLDVDQPRNLAKSVTVE
;
A
#
# COMPACT_ATOMS: atom_id res chain seq x y z
N ALA A 1 2.79 11.18 21.52
CA ALA A 1 2.59 10.51 20.20
C ALA A 1 1.12 10.14 20.01
N LEU A 2 0.50 9.33 20.87
CA LEU A 2 -0.91 8.88 20.69
C LEU A 2 -1.92 10.02 20.63
N LEU A 3 -1.76 11.07 21.43
CA LEU A 3 -2.65 12.23 21.41
C LEU A 3 -2.66 13.01 20.08
N ALA A 4 -1.57 12.96 19.33
CA ALA A 4 -1.46 13.62 18.03
C ALA A 4 -2.02 12.76 16.88
N LEU A 5 -2.16 11.45 17.07
CA LEU A 5 -2.54 10.50 16.03
C LEU A 5 -3.86 10.84 15.32
N PRO A 6 -4.96 11.21 16.02
CA PRO A 6 -6.20 11.57 15.34
C PRO A 6 -6.04 12.78 14.42
N GLY A 7 -5.29 13.80 14.84
CA GLY A 7 -5.01 14.98 14.02
C GLY A 7 -4.15 14.64 12.78
N MET A 8 -3.14 13.78 12.95
CA MET A 8 -2.28 13.32 11.83
C MET A 8 -3.10 12.51 10.83
N ALA A 9 -3.93 11.57 11.30
CA ALA A 9 -4.81 10.78 10.45
C ALA A 9 -5.83 11.67 9.71
N GLY A 10 -6.45 12.61 10.43
CA GLY A 10 -7.39 13.57 9.83
C GLY A 10 -6.73 14.40 8.72
N ALA A 11 -5.55 14.96 8.97
CA ALA A 11 -4.81 15.75 7.99
C ALA A 11 -4.45 14.92 6.73
N LEU A 12 -4.06 13.65 6.92
CA LEU A 12 -3.78 12.73 5.82
C LEU A 12 -5.04 12.47 4.97
N LEU A 13 -6.18 12.21 5.60
CA LEU A 13 -7.46 11.98 4.92
C LEU A 13 -7.93 13.23 4.17
N ASP A 14 -7.81 14.41 4.77
CA ASP A 14 -8.16 15.69 4.15
C ASP A 14 -7.26 15.99 2.93
N GLU A 15 -5.96 15.71 3.03
CA GLU A 15 -5.02 15.84 1.90
C GLU A 15 -5.38 14.87 0.78
N ALA A 16 -5.65 13.62 1.13
CA ALA A 16 -6.04 12.58 0.18
C ALA A 16 -7.27 13.00 -0.64
N GLN A 17 -8.28 13.53 0.03
CA GLN A 17 -9.51 14.01 -0.62
C GLN A 17 -9.24 15.23 -1.51
N ARG A 18 -8.53 16.23 -1.00
CA ARG A 18 -8.25 17.47 -1.74
C ARG A 18 -7.35 17.23 -2.96
N SER A 19 -6.35 16.39 -2.82
CA SER A 19 -5.40 16.12 -3.92
C SER A 19 -6.00 15.28 -5.05
N GLY A 20 -7.01 14.47 -4.80
CA GLY A 20 -7.55 13.48 -5.73
C GLY A 20 -6.52 12.41 -6.16
N ARG A 21 -5.45 12.25 -5.42
CA ARG A 21 -4.33 11.34 -5.71
C ARG A 21 -4.79 9.90 -5.88
N TYR A 22 -5.59 9.41 -4.95
CA TYR A 22 -6.04 8.02 -4.94
C TYR A 22 -6.99 7.71 -6.10
N ALA A 23 -7.85 8.66 -6.47
CA ALA A 23 -8.71 8.52 -7.65
C ALA A 23 -7.88 8.40 -8.94
N ARG A 24 -6.81 9.22 -9.08
CA ARG A 24 -5.89 9.09 -10.23
C ARG A 24 -5.13 7.76 -10.23
N LEU A 25 -4.71 7.27 -9.08
CA LEU A 25 -4.07 5.96 -8.99
C LEU A 25 -5.06 4.83 -9.31
N ALA A 26 -6.31 4.94 -8.86
CA ALA A 26 -7.35 3.98 -9.21
C ALA A 26 -7.59 3.94 -10.72
N GLU A 27 -7.56 5.08 -11.41
CA GLU A 27 -7.67 5.14 -12.87
C GLU A 27 -6.56 4.34 -13.57
N ILE A 28 -5.33 4.39 -13.03
CA ILE A 28 -4.17 3.70 -13.59
C ILE A 28 -4.22 2.19 -13.30
N PHE A 29 -4.66 1.81 -12.09
CA PHE A 29 -4.45 0.47 -11.57
C PHE A 29 -5.71 -0.41 -11.48
N HIS A 30 -6.92 0.12 -11.73
CA HIS A 30 -8.17 -0.66 -11.59
C HIS A 30 -8.24 -1.91 -12.47
N ALA A 31 -7.53 -1.91 -13.60
CA ALA A 31 -7.47 -3.05 -14.53
C ALA A 31 -6.34 -4.05 -14.21
N SER A 32 -5.46 -3.74 -13.26
CA SER A 32 -4.40 -4.66 -12.84
C SER A 32 -5.00 -5.94 -12.24
N ARG A 33 -4.43 -7.08 -12.60
CA ARG A 33 -4.93 -8.40 -12.15
C ARG A 33 -4.32 -8.85 -10.84
N ASN A 34 -3.09 -8.40 -10.58
CA ASN A 34 -2.30 -8.83 -9.46
C ASN A 34 -1.57 -7.64 -8.82
N PHE A 35 -1.26 -7.76 -7.54
CA PHE A 35 -0.41 -6.83 -6.81
C PHE A 35 0.51 -7.58 -5.87
N LEU A 36 1.75 -7.13 -5.76
CA LEU A 36 2.64 -7.50 -4.68
C LEU A 36 2.68 -6.37 -3.65
N TYR A 37 2.58 -6.73 -2.36
CA TYR A 37 2.72 -5.79 -1.25
C TYR A 37 3.93 -6.17 -0.42
N LEU A 38 4.88 -5.27 -0.27
CA LEU A 38 6.13 -5.51 0.46
C LEU A 38 6.23 -4.65 1.71
N GLY A 39 6.61 -5.27 2.79
CA GLY A 39 6.92 -4.61 4.05
C GLY A 39 7.99 -5.37 4.84
N ARG A 40 8.61 -4.69 5.81
CA ARG A 40 9.62 -5.27 6.68
C ARG A 40 9.34 -4.93 8.14
N GLY A 41 9.62 -5.87 9.06
CA GLY A 41 9.28 -5.68 10.47
C GLY A 41 7.77 -5.49 10.65
N MET A 42 7.37 -4.47 11.40
CA MET A 42 5.95 -4.15 11.62
C MET A 42 5.20 -3.83 10.32
N HIS A 43 5.88 -3.23 9.34
CA HIS A 43 5.27 -2.87 8.06
C HIS A 43 4.95 -4.07 7.17
N TYR A 44 5.46 -5.26 7.47
CA TYR A 44 5.00 -6.49 6.81
C TYR A 44 3.54 -6.80 7.13
N ALA A 45 3.14 -6.65 8.40
CA ALA A 45 1.74 -6.81 8.77
C ALA A 45 0.83 -5.80 8.05
N ILE A 46 1.31 -4.56 7.89
CA ILE A 46 0.59 -3.50 7.16
C ILE A 46 0.50 -3.80 5.66
N ALA A 47 1.56 -4.31 5.05
CA ALA A 47 1.55 -4.77 3.66
C ALA A 47 0.52 -5.88 3.44
N ARG A 48 0.44 -6.85 4.36
CA ARG A 48 -0.59 -7.90 4.34
C ARG A 48 -2.01 -7.35 4.47
N GLU A 49 -2.22 -6.39 5.37
CA GLU A 49 -3.52 -5.73 5.55
C GLU A 49 -3.93 -4.97 4.28
N GLY A 50 -3.02 -4.22 3.65
CA GLY A 50 -3.30 -3.56 2.37
C GLY A 50 -3.66 -4.54 1.25
N ALA A 51 -2.93 -5.65 1.14
CA ALA A 51 -3.23 -6.71 0.20
C ALA A 51 -4.60 -7.37 0.49
N LEU A 52 -4.94 -7.55 1.76
CA LEU A 52 -6.24 -8.07 2.18
C LEU A 52 -7.37 -7.13 1.76
N LYS A 53 -7.26 -5.83 2.04
CA LYS A 53 -8.29 -4.85 1.64
C LYS A 53 -8.51 -4.82 0.13
N LEU A 54 -7.46 -4.90 -0.66
CA LEU A 54 -7.59 -4.93 -2.12
C LEU A 54 -8.32 -6.21 -2.59
N LYS A 55 -8.05 -7.35 -1.99
CA LYS A 55 -8.79 -8.59 -2.27
C LYS A 55 -10.27 -8.50 -1.88
N GLU A 56 -10.55 -8.00 -0.67
CA GLU A 56 -11.89 -8.00 -0.09
C GLU A 56 -12.86 -7.11 -0.87
N ILE A 57 -12.46 -5.88 -1.23
CA ILE A 57 -13.38 -4.89 -1.78
C ILE A 57 -13.19 -4.62 -3.28
N ALA A 58 -12.00 -4.85 -3.83
CA ALA A 58 -11.71 -4.62 -5.24
C ALA A 58 -11.65 -5.92 -6.08
N TYR A 59 -11.64 -7.09 -5.42
CA TYR A 59 -11.57 -8.42 -6.03
C TYR A 59 -10.36 -8.59 -6.96
N ILE A 60 -9.24 -7.99 -6.57
CA ILE A 60 -7.95 -8.12 -7.24
C ILE A 60 -7.07 -9.03 -6.40
N HIS A 61 -6.42 -10.00 -7.03
CA HIS A 61 -5.43 -10.83 -6.33
C HIS A 61 -4.27 -9.95 -5.84
N ALA A 62 -4.00 -10.01 -4.55
CA ALA A 62 -2.92 -9.26 -3.93
C ALA A 62 -2.24 -10.09 -2.84
N GLU A 63 -0.93 -10.08 -2.80
CA GLU A 63 -0.15 -10.84 -1.84
C GLU A 63 0.77 -9.93 -1.04
N GLY A 64 0.67 -10.02 0.30
CA GLY A 64 1.60 -9.35 1.21
C GLY A 64 2.79 -10.27 1.50
N TYR A 65 4.01 -9.81 1.20
CA TYR A 65 5.23 -10.60 1.34
C TYR A 65 6.28 -9.88 2.20
N PRO A 66 7.06 -10.61 3.02
CA PRO A 66 8.17 -9.98 3.73
C PRO A 66 9.22 -9.55 2.71
N ALA A 67 9.58 -8.27 2.71
CA ALA A 67 10.47 -7.72 1.71
C ALA A 67 11.85 -8.41 1.65
N GLY A 68 12.32 -8.94 2.79
CA GLY A 68 13.56 -9.71 2.84
C GLY A 68 13.52 -11.01 2.05
N GLU A 69 12.32 -11.59 1.87
CA GLU A 69 12.11 -12.85 1.17
C GLU A 69 11.76 -12.69 -0.32
N MET A 70 11.68 -11.43 -0.81
CA MET A 70 11.33 -11.17 -2.21
C MET A 70 12.22 -11.93 -3.20
N LYS A 71 13.52 -12.09 -2.87
CA LYS A 71 14.51 -12.78 -3.72
C LYS A 71 14.29 -14.30 -3.83
N HIS A 72 13.53 -14.88 -2.92
CA HIS A 72 13.33 -16.32 -2.81
C HIS A 72 12.07 -16.82 -3.55
N GLY A 73 11.64 -16.09 -4.55
CA GLY A 73 10.52 -16.48 -5.42
C GLY A 73 9.80 -15.30 -6.05
N PRO A 74 9.16 -14.40 -5.26
CA PRO A 74 8.32 -13.32 -5.79
C PRO A 74 9.00 -12.40 -6.80
N ILE A 75 10.32 -12.23 -6.71
CA ILE A 75 11.10 -11.42 -7.66
C ILE A 75 10.99 -11.91 -9.11
N ALA A 76 10.71 -13.20 -9.31
CA ALA A 76 10.51 -13.77 -10.64
C ALA A 76 9.22 -13.31 -11.32
N LEU A 77 8.28 -12.78 -10.56
CA LEU A 77 6.98 -12.31 -11.04
C LEU A 77 7.00 -10.81 -11.40
N ILE A 78 8.10 -10.10 -11.04
CA ILE A 78 8.17 -8.65 -11.22
C ILE A 78 8.45 -8.32 -12.68
N ASP A 79 7.50 -7.60 -13.27
CA ASP A 79 7.56 -7.02 -14.61
C ASP A 79 6.78 -5.69 -14.66
N GLU A 80 6.55 -5.16 -15.85
CA GLU A 80 5.84 -3.90 -16.07
C GLU A 80 4.34 -3.97 -15.76
N GLU A 81 3.74 -5.17 -15.75
CA GLU A 81 2.31 -5.40 -15.53
C GLU A 81 1.97 -5.79 -14.10
N TRP A 82 2.99 -6.09 -13.28
CA TRP A 82 2.81 -6.48 -11.88
C TRP A 82 3.18 -5.35 -10.91
N PRO A 83 2.26 -4.45 -10.58
CA PRO A 83 2.56 -3.35 -9.67
C PRO A 83 2.88 -3.85 -8.26
N THR A 84 3.89 -3.22 -7.66
CA THR A 84 4.33 -3.53 -6.30
C THR A 84 4.11 -2.34 -5.39
N VAL A 85 3.36 -2.55 -4.32
CA VAL A 85 3.20 -1.58 -3.22
C VAL A 85 4.29 -1.84 -2.19
N VAL A 86 5.06 -0.81 -1.84
CA VAL A 86 6.17 -0.90 -0.89
C VAL A 86 5.88 0.01 0.31
N VAL A 87 5.80 -0.57 1.51
CA VAL A 87 5.61 0.18 2.75
C VAL A 87 6.98 0.51 3.33
N ALA A 88 7.44 1.74 3.12
CA ALA A 88 8.81 2.19 3.41
C ALA A 88 8.87 3.58 4.05
N PRO A 89 8.23 3.82 5.20
CA PRO A 89 8.46 5.06 5.94
C PRO A 89 9.89 5.11 6.46
N GLN A 90 10.38 6.32 6.74
CA GLN A 90 11.72 6.54 7.32
C GLN A 90 11.76 6.02 8.76
N ASP A 91 12.24 4.79 8.91
CA ASP A 91 12.47 4.08 10.16
C ASP A 91 13.79 3.28 10.12
N ARG A 92 14.03 2.44 11.13
CA ARG A 92 15.23 1.61 11.23
C ARG A 92 15.43 0.58 10.11
N VAL A 93 14.41 0.29 9.30
CA VAL A 93 14.49 -0.67 8.19
C VAL A 93 14.42 0.00 6.82
N TYR A 94 14.35 1.32 6.79
CA TYR A 94 14.19 2.12 5.58
C TYR A 94 15.20 1.79 4.48
N ASP A 95 16.51 1.78 4.77
CA ASP A 95 17.56 1.48 3.78
C ASP A 95 17.38 0.11 3.13
N LYS A 96 16.88 -0.85 3.92
CA LYS A 96 16.56 -2.18 3.40
C LYS A 96 15.37 -2.14 2.43
N MET A 97 14.39 -1.29 2.68
CA MET A 97 13.24 -1.11 1.78
C MET A 97 13.63 -0.35 0.51
N VAL A 98 14.48 0.66 0.62
CA VAL A 98 15.07 1.36 -0.54
C VAL A 98 15.74 0.36 -1.48
N SER A 99 16.58 -0.53 -0.95
CA SER A 99 17.23 -1.57 -1.75
C SER A 99 16.22 -2.52 -2.45
N GLN A 100 15.04 -2.76 -1.87
CA GLN A 100 14.00 -3.55 -2.55
C GLN A 100 13.38 -2.75 -3.71
N VAL A 101 13.13 -1.45 -3.52
CA VAL A 101 12.63 -0.57 -4.59
C VAL A 101 13.58 -0.59 -5.79
N GLU A 102 14.89 -0.44 -5.56
CA GLU A 102 15.90 -0.49 -6.62
C GLU A 102 15.88 -1.83 -7.39
N GLN A 103 15.73 -2.94 -6.67
CA GLN A 103 15.66 -4.26 -7.28
C GLN A 103 14.41 -4.46 -8.16
N ILE A 104 13.27 -3.91 -7.72
CA ILE A 104 12.01 -3.91 -8.49
C ILE A 104 12.20 -3.05 -9.74
N LYS A 105 12.72 -1.84 -9.59
CA LYS A 105 12.95 -0.91 -10.70
C LYS A 105 13.96 -1.44 -11.72
N ALA A 106 15.00 -2.15 -11.30
CA ALA A 106 15.94 -2.82 -12.19
C ALA A 106 15.27 -3.88 -13.12
N ARG A 107 14.05 -4.34 -12.75
CA ARG A 107 13.22 -5.27 -13.54
C ARG A 107 12.05 -4.58 -14.24
N ARG A 108 12.08 -3.26 -14.31
CA ARG A 108 11.01 -2.43 -14.89
C ARG A 108 9.66 -2.53 -14.15
N GLY A 109 9.67 -3.07 -12.93
CA GLY A 109 8.48 -3.14 -12.09
C GLY A 109 7.99 -1.75 -11.72
N LYS A 110 6.66 -1.59 -11.65
CA LYS A 110 6.01 -0.37 -11.17
C LYS A 110 5.94 -0.37 -9.66
N VAL A 111 6.42 0.72 -9.04
CA VAL A 111 6.47 0.87 -7.59
C VAL A 111 5.52 1.97 -7.13
N LEU A 112 4.62 1.62 -6.21
CA LEU A 112 3.80 2.52 -5.43
C LEU A 112 4.32 2.51 -3.98
N ALA A 113 5.02 3.57 -3.55
CA ALA A 113 5.65 3.62 -2.24
C ALA A 113 4.79 4.36 -1.21
N VAL A 114 4.47 3.73 -0.08
CA VAL A 114 4.03 4.43 1.13
C VAL A 114 5.27 4.91 1.85
N ALA A 115 5.52 6.22 1.87
CA ALA A 115 6.77 6.83 2.33
C ALA A 115 6.51 8.02 3.25
N SER A 116 7.49 8.39 4.05
CA SER A 116 7.41 9.60 4.86
C SER A 116 7.32 10.86 3.99
N GLU A 117 6.55 11.85 4.42
CA GLU A 117 6.47 13.16 3.75
C GLU A 117 7.86 13.77 3.59
N GLY A 118 8.13 14.34 2.41
CA GLY A 118 9.43 14.95 2.11
C GLY A 118 10.56 13.97 1.77
N ASP A 119 10.26 12.67 1.63
CA ASP A 119 11.26 11.68 1.20
C ASP A 119 11.65 11.91 -0.27
N ALA A 120 12.73 12.64 -0.47
CA ALA A 120 13.23 12.98 -1.81
C ALA A 120 13.77 11.76 -2.56
N TYR A 121 14.30 10.76 -1.85
CA TYR A 121 14.83 9.57 -2.50
C TYR A 121 13.71 8.72 -3.11
N LEU A 122 12.70 8.35 -2.33
CA LEU A 122 11.58 7.56 -2.84
C LEU A 122 10.73 8.36 -3.83
N ALA A 123 10.66 9.69 -3.71
CA ALA A 123 10.01 10.54 -4.70
C ALA A 123 10.68 10.46 -6.09
N GLY A 124 12.00 10.21 -6.14
CA GLY A 124 12.75 10.03 -7.39
C GLY A 124 12.85 8.58 -7.87
N ALA A 125 12.74 7.61 -6.97
CA ALA A 125 12.96 6.19 -7.27
C ALA A 125 11.66 5.42 -7.57
N ALA A 126 10.56 5.75 -6.89
CA ALA A 126 9.26 5.12 -7.10
C ALA A 126 8.48 5.79 -8.23
N ASP A 127 7.57 5.07 -8.87
CA ASP A 127 6.69 5.64 -9.90
C ASP A 127 5.59 6.50 -9.26
N TYR A 128 5.15 6.13 -8.06
CA TYR A 128 4.12 6.83 -7.30
C TYR A 128 4.45 6.82 -5.82
N VAL A 129 4.15 7.92 -5.12
CA VAL A 129 4.33 8.02 -3.67
C VAL A 129 3.00 8.36 -2.98
N LEU A 130 2.71 7.60 -1.94
CA LEU A 130 1.65 7.85 -0.97
C LEU A 130 2.31 8.38 0.31
N PRO A 131 2.38 9.69 0.51
CA PRO A 131 3.06 10.27 1.67
C PRO A 131 2.26 10.05 2.94
N ILE A 132 2.98 9.79 4.03
CA ILE A 132 2.46 9.75 5.39
C ILE A 132 3.28 10.68 6.28
N PRO A 133 2.68 11.32 7.29
CA PRO A 133 3.42 12.19 8.18
C PRO A 133 4.50 11.43 8.97
N ALA A 134 5.62 12.08 9.23
CA ALA A 134 6.65 11.55 10.10
C ALA A 134 6.12 11.34 11.51
N ALA A 135 6.36 10.18 12.09
CA ALA A 135 5.84 9.82 13.39
C ALA A 135 6.74 8.84 14.13
N ASN A 136 6.46 8.63 15.43
CA ASN A 136 7.12 7.59 16.20
C ASN A 136 6.84 6.19 15.60
N GLU A 137 7.85 5.31 15.61
CA GLU A 137 7.78 3.99 14.99
C GLU A 137 6.58 3.13 15.43
N PHE A 138 6.07 3.31 16.66
CA PHE A 138 4.93 2.55 17.16
C PHE A 138 3.57 3.01 16.61
N ILE A 139 3.47 4.25 16.11
CA ILE A 139 2.25 4.76 15.50
C ILE A 139 2.32 4.83 13.96
N LEU A 140 3.52 4.75 13.39
CA LEU A 140 3.71 4.67 11.93
C LEU A 140 2.86 3.60 11.24
N PRO A 141 2.70 2.38 11.78
CA PRO A 141 1.85 1.36 11.17
C PRO A 141 0.39 1.80 11.01
N ILE A 142 -0.15 2.54 11.99
CA ILE A 142 -1.53 3.06 11.94
C ILE A 142 -1.67 4.12 10.83
N LEU A 143 -0.67 4.96 10.65
CA LEU A 143 -0.68 5.96 9.57
C LEU A 143 -0.42 5.30 8.21
N ALA A 144 0.43 4.29 8.14
CA ALA A 144 0.78 3.62 6.90
C ALA A 144 -0.34 2.74 6.32
N VAL A 145 -1.29 2.27 7.14
CA VAL A 145 -2.43 1.48 6.65
C VAL A 145 -3.46 2.35 5.93
N LEU A 146 -3.63 3.62 6.31
CA LEU A 146 -4.63 4.52 5.75
C LEU A 146 -4.49 4.71 4.22
N PRO A 147 -3.30 5.02 3.68
CA PRO A 147 -3.08 5.05 2.23
C PRO A 147 -3.50 3.78 1.50
N LEU A 148 -3.25 2.62 2.10
CA LEU A 148 -3.57 1.32 1.49
C LEU A 148 -5.08 1.07 1.47
N GLN A 149 -5.78 1.46 2.54
CA GLN A 149 -7.24 1.40 2.60
C GLN A 149 -7.87 2.35 1.58
N LEU A 150 -7.40 3.60 1.49
CA LEU A 150 -7.87 4.57 0.49
C LEU A 150 -7.64 4.09 -0.94
N PHE A 151 -6.47 3.50 -1.21
CA PHE A 151 -6.15 2.96 -2.52
C PHE A 151 -7.09 1.82 -2.92
N ALA A 152 -7.34 0.86 -2.03
CA ALA A 152 -8.28 -0.22 -2.26
C ALA A 152 -9.72 0.30 -2.46
N TYR A 153 -10.14 1.27 -1.63
CA TYR A 153 -11.44 1.92 -1.73
C TYR A 153 -11.67 2.60 -3.07
N GLU A 154 -10.71 3.41 -3.53
CA GLU A 154 -10.85 4.13 -4.79
C GLU A 154 -10.82 3.19 -6.01
N ILE A 155 -10.03 2.11 -5.96
CA ILE A 155 -10.06 1.06 -7.00
C ILE A 155 -11.44 0.40 -7.03
N ALA A 156 -12.00 0.04 -5.88
CA ALA A 156 -13.34 -0.56 -5.81
C ALA A 156 -14.41 0.38 -6.36
N ARG A 157 -14.37 1.66 -5.96
CA ARG A 157 -15.26 2.70 -6.51
C ARG A 157 -15.13 2.82 -8.03
N ARG A 158 -13.90 2.88 -8.53
CA ARG A 158 -13.63 2.98 -9.99
C ARG A 158 -14.17 1.78 -10.76
N LYS A 159 -14.19 0.60 -10.14
CA LYS A 159 -14.77 -0.63 -10.70
C LYS A 159 -16.28 -0.72 -10.52
N GLY A 160 -16.93 0.23 -9.85
CA GLY A 160 -18.37 0.23 -9.57
C GLY A 160 -18.79 -0.85 -8.57
N LEU A 161 -17.91 -1.24 -7.66
CA LEU A 161 -18.16 -2.26 -6.66
C LEU A 161 -18.72 -1.65 -5.37
N ASP A 162 -19.60 -2.39 -4.69
CA ASP A 162 -20.11 -2.03 -3.37
C ASP A 162 -19.04 -2.32 -2.31
N VAL A 163 -18.51 -1.26 -1.69
CA VAL A 163 -17.47 -1.35 -0.68
C VAL A 163 -18.02 -1.67 0.72
N ASP A 164 -19.30 -1.40 0.94
CA ASP A 164 -19.96 -1.62 2.22
C ASP A 164 -20.51 -3.04 2.37
N GLN A 165 -20.83 -3.68 1.24
CA GLN A 165 -21.33 -5.06 1.18
C GLN A 165 -20.54 -5.90 0.17
N PRO A 166 -19.25 -6.15 0.43
CA PRO A 166 -18.46 -6.97 -0.47
C PRO A 166 -19.01 -8.40 -0.55
N ARG A 167 -19.01 -8.96 -1.76
CA ARG A 167 -19.52 -10.31 -2.01
C ARG A 167 -18.74 -11.36 -1.21
N ASN A 168 -19.42 -12.42 -0.80
CA ASN A 168 -18.85 -13.57 -0.11
C ASN A 168 -18.22 -13.27 1.26
N LEU A 169 -18.41 -12.06 1.79
CA LEU A 169 -17.96 -11.68 3.12
C LEU A 169 -19.18 -11.39 4.01
N ALA A 170 -19.24 -12.06 5.14
CA ALA A 170 -20.24 -11.83 6.18
C ALA A 170 -19.56 -11.67 7.53
N LYS A 171 -20.16 -10.88 8.43
CA LYS A 171 -19.64 -10.69 9.79
C LYS A 171 -19.70 -11.99 10.63
N SER A 172 -20.58 -12.92 10.23
CA SER A 172 -20.66 -14.26 10.78
C SER A 172 -20.84 -15.25 9.63
N VAL A 173 -20.03 -16.29 9.58
CA VAL A 173 -20.22 -17.41 8.67
C VAL A 173 -21.19 -18.37 9.34
N THR A 174 -22.43 -18.42 8.86
CA THR A 174 -23.48 -19.34 9.32
C THR A 174 -23.75 -20.42 8.26
N VAL A 175 -22.71 -20.89 7.58
CA VAL A 175 -22.85 -22.02 6.66
C VAL A 175 -22.59 -23.29 7.44
N GLU A 176 -23.62 -24.12 7.60
CA GLU A 176 -23.53 -25.50 8.01
C GLU A 176 -23.03 -26.36 6.85
#